data_fe02358348f51313d7a39b845fdfa040
#
_entry.id   fe02358348f51313d7a39b845fdfa040
#
_cell.length_a   1.000
_cell.length_b   1.000
_cell.length_c   1.000
_cell.angle_alpha   90.00
_cell.angle_beta   90.00
_cell.angle_gamma   90.00
#
_symmetry.space_group_name_H-M   'P 1'
#
loop_
_entity.id
_entity.type
_entity.pdbx_description
1 polymer ?
#
loop_
_entity_poly.entity_id
_entity_poly.type
_entity_poly.pdbx_seq_one_letter_code
_entity_poly.pdbx_strand_id
1 'polypeptide(L)'
;RAHVWAWDARPYPVFPANTAFWSDGDNYAMGHWLTGRVTARALASVVAEVCEAAGVAAGVAAYDVSALYGIVKGYAVEDVSTGRAALQPLMLAHGFDAVERDGVLRFANRDGRADGRVDPAGLAVSTDLGAARDHTRTSAPETAGRLRLTYVASDGSFEARTAEAIFPDQTTTSVA
;
A
#
# COMPACT_ATOMS: atom_id res chain seq x y z
N ARG A 1 -25.73 10.54 -13.29
CA ARG A 1 -26.94 10.73 -12.46
C ARG A 1 -26.52 10.55 -11.02
N ALA A 2 -26.77 11.54 -10.16
CA ALA A 2 -26.56 11.42 -8.72
C ALA A 2 -27.86 10.89 -8.10
N HIS A 3 -27.73 9.87 -7.27
CA HIS A 3 -28.85 9.34 -6.49
C HIS A 3 -28.61 9.68 -5.03
N VAL A 4 -29.58 10.37 -4.40
CA VAL A 4 -29.59 10.54 -2.95
C VAL A 4 -30.30 9.34 -2.37
N TRP A 5 -29.56 8.47 -1.67
CA TRP A 5 -30.11 7.23 -1.11
C TRP A 5 -30.87 7.47 0.20
N ALA A 6 -30.35 8.36 1.04
CA ALA A 6 -30.95 8.65 2.31
C ALA A 6 -30.94 10.17 2.57
N TRP A 7 -32.03 10.67 3.13
CA TRP A 7 -32.13 12.01 3.68
C TRP A 7 -31.86 11.95 5.17
N ASP A 8 -30.90 12.73 5.65
CA ASP A 8 -30.63 12.81 7.06
C ASP A 8 -31.61 13.80 7.71
N ALA A 9 -32.53 13.30 8.50
CA ALA A 9 -33.55 14.08 9.20
C ALA A 9 -33.14 14.49 10.63
N ARG A 10 -31.87 14.25 11.01
CA ARG A 10 -31.38 14.64 12.32
C ARG A 10 -31.40 16.18 12.48
N PRO A 11 -31.69 16.68 13.68
CA PRO A 11 -31.94 18.11 13.89
C PRO A 11 -30.66 18.94 13.80
N TYR A 12 -30.46 19.62 12.70
CA TYR A 12 -29.38 20.60 12.56
C TYR A 12 -29.71 21.88 13.37
N PRO A 13 -28.74 22.51 14.07
CA PRO A 13 -27.30 22.21 14.14
C PRO A 13 -26.91 21.27 15.28
N VAL A 14 -27.85 20.73 16.05
CA VAL A 14 -27.56 19.77 17.11
C VAL A 14 -26.82 18.56 16.58
N PHE A 15 -27.25 18.03 15.45
CA PHE A 15 -26.44 17.24 14.56
C PHE A 15 -25.79 18.19 13.53
N PRO A 16 -24.49 18.14 13.23
CA PRO A 16 -23.47 17.18 13.70
C PRO A 16 -22.72 17.61 15.00
N ALA A 17 -23.05 18.73 15.60
CA ALA A 17 -22.26 19.33 16.66
C ALA A 17 -22.20 18.51 17.97
N ASN A 18 -23.25 17.74 18.27
CA ASN A 18 -23.29 16.92 19.48
C ASN A 18 -22.70 15.52 19.22
N THR A 19 -21.38 15.42 19.22
CA THR A 19 -20.65 14.16 19.00
C THR A 19 -20.77 13.17 20.14
N ALA A 20 -21.17 13.62 21.34
CA ALA A 20 -21.46 12.73 22.45
C ALA A 20 -22.72 11.89 22.23
N PHE A 21 -23.66 12.40 21.44
CA PHE A 21 -24.91 11.68 21.09
C PHE A 21 -24.80 11.00 19.72
N TRP A 22 -24.18 11.65 18.75
CA TRP A 22 -23.95 11.11 17.40
C TRP A 22 -22.45 10.98 17.15
N SER A 23 -21.92 9.77 17.28
CA SER A 23 -20.48 9.49 17.12
C SER A 23 -19.98 9.71 15.68
N ASP A 24 -20.87 9.82 14.70
CA ASP A 24 -20.55 10.10 13.29
C ASP A 24 -20.60 11.61 12.96
N GLY A 25 -20.86 12.47 13.92
CA GLY A 25 -20.95 13.92 13.71
C GLY A 25 -19.69 14.54 13.10
N ASP A 26 -18.54 14.09 13.52
CA ASP A 26 -17.23 14.58 13.02
C ASP A 26 -17.01 14.25 11.53
N ASN A 27 -17.67 13.23 11.03
CA ASN A 27 -17.59 12.81 9.62
C ASN A 27 -18.56 13.57 8.70
N TYR A 28 -19.42 14.41 9.24
CA TYR A 28 -20.49 15.07 8.48
C TYR A 28 -19.99 15.83 7.25
N ALA A 29 -18.91 16.61 7.39
CA ALA A 29 -18.33 17.37 6.29
C ALA A 29 -17.72 16.48 5.17
N MET A 30 -17.48 15.20 5.46
CA MET A 30 -16.87 14.24 4.56
C MET A 30 -17.86 13.16 4.07
N GLY A 31 -19.16 13.34 4.33
CA GLY A 31 -20.18 12.32 4.06
C GLY A 31 -20.32 11.39 5.26
N HIS A 32 -20.99 11.83 6.27
CA HIS A 32 -21.04 11.28 7.62
C HIS A 32 -21.52 9.83 7.78
N TRP A 33 -22.22 9.29 6.82
CA TRP A 33 -22.60 7.87 6.78
C TRP A 33 -21.54 6.95 6.16
N LEU A 34 -20.47 7.52 5.65
CA LEU A 34 -19.33 6.80 5.13
C LEU A 34 -18.14 7.13 6.00
N THR A 35 -17.59 6.15 6.68
CA THR A 35 -16.38 6.31 7.50
C THR A 35 -15.12 6.55 6.67
N GLY A 36 -15.27 6.81 5.37
CA GLY A 36 -14.18 6.99 4.44
C GLY A 36 -14.47 8.03 3.36
N ARG A 37 -13.47 8.34 2.57
CA ARG A 37 -13.57 9.23 1.42
C ARG A 37 -14.04 8.44 0.21
N VAL A 38 -15.12 8.89 -0.43
CA VAL A 38 -15.77 8.20 -1.56
C VAL A 38 -15.07 8.38 -2.90
N THR A 39 -14.01 9.15 -2.98
CA THR A 39 -13.28 9.42 -4.21
C THR A 39 -11.92 8.74 -4.23
N ALA A 40 -11.49 8.34 -5.43
CA ALA A 40 -10.12 7.86 -5.64
C ALA A 40 -9.09 8.91 -5.18
N ARG A 41 -8.01 8.45 -4.56
CA ARG A 41 -6.94 9.29 -4.03
C ARG A 41 -5.59 8.88 -4.59
N ALA A 42 -4.67 9.85 -4.61
CA ALA A 42 -3.28 9.55 -4.92
C ALA A 42 -2.70 8.57 -3.89
N LEU A 43 -1.95 7.57 -4.36
CA LEU A 43 -1.28 6.59 -3.51
C LEU A 43 -0.44 7.27 -2.42
N ALA A 44 0.34 8.29 -2.79
CA ALA A 44 1.14 9.07 -1.85
C ALA A 44 0.31 9.63 -0.67
N SER A 45 -0.90 10.13 -0.96
CA SER A 45 -1.80 10.66 0.07
C SER A 45 -2.34 9.59 1.01
N VAL A 46 -2.62 8.39 0.50
CA VAL A 46 -3.11 7.26 1.32
C VAL A 46 -1.98 6.71 2.20
N VAL A 47 -0.77 6.57 1.65
CA VAL A 47 0.41 6.12 2.41
C VAL A 47 0.76 7.13 3.50
N ALA A 48 0.73 8.43 3.20
CA ALA A 48 0.94 9.49 4.20
C ALA A 48 -0.05 9.37 5.36
N GLU A 49 -1.34 9.19 5.07
CA GLU A 49 -2.40 9.03 6.08
C GLU A 49 -2.16 7.80 6.97
N VAL A 50 -1.72 6.67 6.41
CA VAL A 50 -1.37 5.48 7.21
C VAL A 50 -0.14 5.75 8.08
N CYS A 51 0.87 6.45 7.58
CA CYS A 51 2.04 6.84 8.37
C CYS A 51 1.63 7.74 9.54
N GLU A 52 0.83 8.75 9.31
CA GLU A 52 0.32 9.67 10.34
C GLU A 52 -0.50 8.92 11.41
N ALA A 53 -1.42 8.06 10.97
CA ALA A 53 -2.21 7.21 11.88
C ALA A 53 -1.34 6.25 12.71
N ALA A 54 -0.20 5.81 12.16
CA ALA A 54 0.78 4.99 12.87
C ALA A 54 1.72 5.79 13.78
N GLY A 55 1.53 7.12 13.89
CA GLY A 55 2.34 7.99 14.73
C GLY A 55 3.68 8.41 14.10
N VAL A 56 3.88 8.18 12.82
CA VAL A 56 5.04 8.69 12.08
C VAL A 56 4.74 10.13 11.69
N ALA A 57 5.42 11.10 12.30
CA ALA A 57 5.14 12.52 12.10
C ALA A 57 5.42 12.97 10.66
N ALA A 58 4.60 13.85 10.11
CA ALA A 58 4.87 14.51 8.85
C ALA A 58 6.00 15.53 9.01
N GLY A 59 6.96 15.55 8.10
CA GLY A 59 8.01 16.57 8.06
C GLY A 59 9.40 16.03 7.74
N VAL A 60 10.39 16.90 7.80
CA VAL A 60 11.78 16.68 7.36
C VAL A 60 12.47 15.48 8.04
N ALA A 61 11.87 14.91 9.07
CA ALA A 61 12.49 13.87 9.88
C ALA A 61 11.76 12.53 9.87
N ALA A 62 10.63 12.35 9.16
CA ALA A 62 9.83 11.16 9.42
C ALA A 62 9.45 10.32 8.21
N TYR A 63 8.82 10.88 7.17
CA TYR A 63 8.54 10.11 5.94
C TYR A 63 8.51 11.00 4.69
N ASP A 64 8.81 10.39 3.55
CA ASP A 64 8.79 11.00 2.22
C ASP A 64 8.03 10.07 1.25
N VAL A 65 6.93 10.58 0.72
CA VAL A 65 6.05 9.87 -0.24
C VAL A 65 6.12 10.48 -1.64
N SER A 66 7.02 11.44 -1.87
CA SER A 66 7.08 12.23 -3.10
C SER A 66 7.36 11.40 -4.36
N ALA A 67 8.05 10.25 -4.21
CA ALA A 67 8.36 9.33 -5.30
C ALA A 67 7.25 8.27 -5.55
N LEU A 68 6.12 8.34 -4.83
CA LEU A 68 5.00 7.44 -5.06
C LEU A 68 4.06 7.97 -6.15
N TYR A 69 3.69 7.10 -7.06
CA TYR A 69 2.65 7.34 -8.06
C TYR A 69 1.63 6.19 -8.07
N GLY A 70 0.40 6.52 -8.44
CA GLY A 70 -0.72 5.58 -8.48
C GLY A 70 -1.99 6.18 -7.90
N ILE A 71 -3.09 5.48 -8.10
CA ILE A 71 -4.42 5.88 -7.63
C ILE A 71 -5.02 4.73 -6.83
N VAL A 72 -5.42 5.02 -5.60
CA VAL A 72 -6.15 4.10 -4.72
C VAL A 72 -7.64 4.41 -4.84
N LYS A 73 -8.43 3.46 -5.32
CA LYS A 73 -9.88 3.61 -5.48
C LYS A 73 -10.65 3.31 -4.19
N GLY A 74 -10.09 2.48 -3.35
CA GLY A 74 -10.63 2.14 -2.05
C GLY A 74 -9.59 1.37 -1.23
N TYR A 75 -9.53 1.64 0.06
CA TYR A 75 -8.69 0.93 1.00
C TYR A 75 -9.33 0.97 2.38
N ALA A 76 -9.41 -0.16 3.04
CA ALA A 76 -9.91 -0.28 4.40
C ALA A 76 -8.87 -0.95 5.28
N VAL A 77 -8.68 -0.42 6.47
CA VAL A 77 -7.94 -1.06 7.56
C VAL A 77 -8.97 -1.52 8.57
N GLU A 78 -9.24 -2.82 8.60
CA GLU A 78 -10.34 -3.39 9.38
C GLU A 78 -9.92 -3.71 10.82
N ASP A 79 -8.63 -3.99 11.03
CA ASP A 79 -8.08 -4.38 12.32
C ASP A 79 -7.07 -3.38 12.86
N VAL A 80 -6.98 -3.29 14.18
CA VAL A 80 -5.88 -2.57 14.84
C VAL A 80 -4.59 -3.32 14.57
N SER A 81 -3.72 -2.72 13.76
CA SER A 81 -2.48 -3.33 13.31
C SER A 81 -1.32 -2.32 13.29
N THR A 82 -0.12 -2.80 13.01
CA THR A 82 1.04 -1.91 12.81
C THR A 82 0.90 -1.17 11.47
N GLY A 83 1.47 0.05 11.37
CA GLY A 83 1.51 0.79 10.11
C GLY A 83 2.13 -0.02 8.96
N ARG A 84 3.14 -0.85 9.25
CA ARG A 84 3.73 -1.77 8.26
C ARG A 84 2.71 -2.79 7.74
N ALA A 85 1.94 -3.41 8.63
CA ALA A 85 0.92 -4.38 8.23
C ALA A 85 -0.19 -3.71 7.42
N ALA A 86 -0.60 -2.50 7.80
CA ALA A 86 -1.56 -1.70 7.05
C ALA A 86 -1.03 -1.26 5.67
N LEU A 87 0.26 -1.06 5.48
CA LEU A 87 0.85 -0.70 4.18
C LEU A 87 1.05 -1.90 3.25
N GLN A 88 1.20 -3.11 3.79
CA GLN A 88 1.58 -4.29 3.01
C GLN A 88 0.65 -4.60 1.83
N PRO A 89 -0.69 -4.55 1.95
CA PRO A 89 -1.58 -4.74 0.80
C PRO A 89 -1.39 -3.67 -0.29
N LEU A 90 -1.15 -2.42 0.10
CA LEU A 90 -0.87 -1.34 -0.85
C LEU A 90 0.48 -1.53 -1.55
N MET A 91 1.51 -1.99 -0.80
CA MET A 91 2.83 -2.31 -1.36
C MET A 91 2.74 -3.40 -2.42
N LEU A 92 1.93 -4.44 -2.18
CA LEU A 92 1.69 -5.50 -3.16
C LEU A 92 0.91 -5.00 -4.38
N ALA A 93 -0.16 -4.23 -4.17
CA ALA A 93 -1.03 -3.76 -5.24
C ALA A 93 -0.36 -2.74 -6.16
N HIS A 94 0.51 -1.89 -5.62
CA HIS A 94 1.13 -0.78 -6.34
C HIS A 94 2.62 -0.94 -6.60
N GLY A 95 3.24 -2.02 -6.10
CA GLY A 95 4.64 -2.34 -6.36
C GLY A 95 5.61 -1.27 -5.84
N PHE A 96 5.47 -0.87 -4.59
CA PHE A 96 6.40 0.07 -3.96
C PHE A 96 7.08 -0.52 -2.72
N ASP A 97 8.17 0.08 -2.32
CA ASP A 97 8.92 -0.26 -1.11
C ASP A 97 9.09 0.95 -0.20
N ALA A 98 9.39 0.64 1.06
CA ALA A 98 9.75 1.62 2.08
C ALA A 98 11.19 1.36 2.55
N VAL A 99 12.04 2.38 2.49
CA VAL A 99 13.43 2.30 2.91
C VAL A 99 13.72 3.46 3.86
N GLU A 100 14.26 3.16 5.03
CA GLU A 100 14.79 4.18 5.93
C GLU A 100 16.16 4.63 5.44
N ARG A 101 16.31 5.94 5.26
CA ARG A 101 17.59 6.56 4.91
C ARG A 101 17.71 7.92 5.57
N ASP A 102 18.80 8.12 6.29
CA ASP A 102 19.09 9.36 7.02
C ASP A 102 17.98 9.77 8.00
N GLY A 103 17.35 8.79 8.68
CA GLY A 103 16.24 9.01 9.61
C GLY A 103 14.90 9.32 8.96
N VAL A 104 14.80 9.22 7.63
CA VAL A 104 13.57 9.44 6.86
C VAL A 104 13.11 8.13 6.23
N LEU A 105 11.85 7.77 6.44
CA LEU A 105 11.23 6.63 5.79
C LEU A 105 10.77 7.06 4.37
N ARG A 106 11.50 6.62 3.36
CA ARG A 106 11.26 6.97 1.96
C ARG A 106 10.48 5.88 1.26
N PHE A 107 9.44 6.27 0.55
CA PHE A 107 8.60 5.38 -0.24
C PHE A 107 8.82 5.64 -1.73
N ALA A 108 9.05 4.56 -2.49
CA ALA A 108 9.22 4.66 -3.94
C ALA A 108 8.65 3.44 -4.66
N ASN A 109 8.02 3.66 -5.81
CA ASN A 109 7.57 2.57 -6.65
C ASN A 109 8.77 1.85 -7.29
N ARG A 110 8.63 0.53 -7.46
CA ARG A 110 9.58 -0.28 -8.23
C ARG A 110 9.38 -0.01 -9.72
N ASP A 111 10.26 0.77 -10.31
CA ASP A 111 10.18 1.11 -11.74
C ASP A 111 11.02 0.18 -12.64
N GLY A 112 11.71 -0.78 -12.03
CA GLY A 112 12.58 -1.72 -12.73
C GLY A 112 13.88 -1.11 -13.24
N ARG A 113 14.16 0.15 -12.90
CA ARG A 113 15.40 0.84 -13.25
C ARG A 113 16.45 0.62 -12.19
N ALA A 114 17.70 0.57 -12.60
CA ALA A 114 18.82 0.56 -11.67
C ALA A 114 19.10 1.97 -11.18
N ASP A 115 19.03 2.17 -9.86
CA ASP A 115 19.33 3.46 -9.22
C ASP A 115 20.82 3.80 -9.23
N GLY A 116 21.67 2.79 -9.47
CA GLY A 116 23.11 2.96 -9.50
C GLY A 116 23.83 1.77 -10.11
N ARG A 117 25.07 1.98 -10.45
CA ARG A 117 25.98 0.94 -10.91
C ARG A 117 27.08 0.74 -9.86
N VAL A 118 27.19 -0.45 -9.36
CA VAL A 118 28.29 -0.84 -8.44
C VAL A 118 29.47 -1.33 -9.27
N ASP A 119 30.62 -0.72 -9.09
CA ASP A 119 31.87 -1.22 -9.68
C ASP A 119 32.32 -2.45 -8.90
N PRO A 120 32.40 -3.63 -9.54
CA PRO A 120 32.88 -4.85 -8.88
C PRO A 120 34.28 -4.73 -8.30
N ALA A 121 35.14 -3.89 -8.89
CA ALA A 121 36.49 -3.66 -8.40
C ALA A 121 36.56 -2.89 -7.07
N GLY A 122 35.50 -2.13 -6.77
CA GLY A 122 35.36 -1.38 -5.51
C GLY A 122 34.69 -2.15 -4.37
N LEU A 123 34.30 -3.41 -4.59
CA LEU A 123 33.67 -4.22 -3.56
C LEU A 123 34.71 -4.70 -2.54
N ALA A 124 34.36 -4.61 -1.26
CA ALA A 124 35.19 -5.14 -0.21
C ALA A 124 35.27 -6.68 -0.32
N VAL A 125 36.49 -7.21 -0.34
CA VAL A 125 36.74 -8.65 -0.27
C VAL A 125 37.22 -8.97 1.15
N SER A 126 36.46 -9.82 1.85
CA SER A 126 36.86 -10.34 3.16
C SER A 126 37.20 -11.82 3.02
N THR A 127 38.31 -12.25 3.65
CA THR A 127 38.68 -13.67 3.72
C THR A 127 37.62 -14.50 4.43
N ASP A 128 36.83 -13.89 5.31
CA ASP A 128 35.75 -14.55 6.07
C ASP A 128 34.50 -14.81 5.22
N LEU A 129 34.35 -14.11 4.11
CA LEU A 129 33.22 -14.27 3.19
C LEU A 129 33.46 -15.35 2.12
N GLY A 130 34.62 -15.99 2.10
CA GLY A 130 34.98 -17.11 1.22
C GLY A 130 35.09 -16.77 -0.26
N ALA A 131 34.26 -15.85 -0.79
CA ALA A 131 34.29 -15.40 -2.17
C ALA A 131 33.72 -13.99 -2.31
N ALA A 132 34.21 -13.24 -3.31
CA ALA A 132 33.68 -11.91 -3.65
C ALA A 132 32.22 -11.96 -4.20
N ARG A 133 31.77 -13.14 -4.57
CA ARG A 133 30.42 -13.37 -5.13
C ARG A 133 29.93 -14.75 -4.70
N ASP A 134 28.77 -14.80 -4.08
CA ASP A 134 27.99 -16.01 -3.87
C ASP A 134 26.86 -16.08 -4.91
N HIS A 135 26.73 -17.24 -5.56
CA HIS A 135 25.69 -17.47 -6.56
C HIS A 135 24.97 -18.77 -6.25
N THR A 136 23.79 -18.63 -5.66
CA THR A 136 22.91 -19.76 -5.39
C THR A 136 21.92 -19.93 -6.54
N ARG A 137 21.86 -21.11 -7.14
CA ARG A 137 20.90 -21.46 -8.15
C ARG A 137 19.87 -22.42 -7.58
N THR A 138 18.63 -21.95 -7.50
CA THR A 138 17.50 -22.75 -7.06
C THR A 138 16.96 -23.59 -8.22
N SER A 139 16.51 -24.81 -7.96
CA SER A 139 15.91 -25.67 -8.98
C SER A 139 14.56 -25.11 -9.47
N ALA A 140 14.22 -25.33 -10.73
CA ALA A 140 12.98 -24.85 -11.32
C ALA A 140 11.70 -25.28 -10.56
N PRO A 141 11.60 -26.51 -9.97
CA PRO A 141 10.46 -26.91 -9.15
C PRO A 141 10.29 -26.13 -7.85
N GLU A 142 11.34 -25.49 -7.35
CA GLU A 142 11.33 -24.70 -6.11
C GLU A 142 11.02 -23.21 -6.38
N THR A 143 10.95 -22.82 -7.64
CA THR A 143 10.65 -21.46 -8.04
C THR A 143 9.17 -21.34 -8.39
N ALA A 144 8.47 -20.36 -7.81
CA ALA A 144 7.06 -20.12 -8.12
C ALA A 144 6.90 -19.73 -9.59
N GLY A 145 6.30 -20.62 -10.39
CA GLY A 145 6.02 -20.36 -11.81
C GLY A 145 4.73 -19.58 -12.05
N ARG A 146 3.91 -19.44 -11.01
CA ARG A 146 2.59 -18.81 -11.09
C ARG A 146 2.33 -17.99 -9.83
N LEU A 147 1.94 -16.74 -10.01
CA LEU A 147 1.51 -15.84 -8.93
C LEU A 147 0.02 -15.53 -9.11
N ARG A 148 -0.75 -15.70 -8.06
CA ARG A 148 -2.17 -15.32 -8.01
C ARG A 148 -2.37 -14.20 -7.00
N LEU A 149 -3.07 -13.16 -7.41
CA LEU A 149 -3.48 -12.05 -6.57
C LEU A 149 -5.00 -11.99 -6.50
N THR A 150 -5.57 -12.19 -5.32
CA THR A 150 -6.99 -11.96 -5.09
C THR A 150 -7.22 -10.51 -4.67
N TYR A 151 -8.17 -9.85 -5.29
CA TYR A 151 -8.50 -8.44 -5.05
C TYR A 151 -10.00 -8.21 -5.18
N VAL A 152 -10.49 -7.13 -4.59
CA VAL A 152 -11.87 -6.67 -4.75
C VAL A 152 -11.95 -5.77 -5.98
N ALA A 153 -12.83 -6.12 -6.92
CA ALA A 153 -13.01 -5.34 -8.14
C ALA A 153 -13.74 -4.03 -7.84
N SER A 154 -13.20 -2.92 -8.34
CA SER A 154 -13.77 -1.57 -8.17
C SER A 154 -14.66 -1.15 -9.33
N ASP A 155 -15.19 -2.11 -10.10
CA ASP A 155 -16.04 -1.88 -11.28
C ASP A 155 -17.54 -1.72 -10.97
N GLY A 156 -17.88 -1.62 -9.68
CA GLY A 156 -19.25 -1.48 -9.19
C GLY A 156 -19.89 -2.76 -8.67
N SER A 157 -19.30 -3.93 -8.93
CA SER A 157 -19.76 -5.20 -8.34
C SER A 157 -19.16 -5.46 -6.96
N PHE A 158 -17.98 -4.91 -6.69
CA PHE A 158 -17.19 -5.12 -5.48
C PHE A 158 -16.99 -6.60 -5.12
N GLU A 159 -16.94 -7.45 -6.14
CA GLU A 159 -16.73 -8.88 -5.98
C GLU A 159 -15.23 -9.20 -5.91
N ALA A 160 -14.90 -10.28 -5.20
CA ALA A 160 -13.54 -10.80 -5.19
C ALA A 160 -13.20 -11.40 -6.56
N ARG A 161 -12.09 -10.96 -7.14
CA ARG A 161 -11.54 -11.49 -8.40
C ARG A 161 -10.09 -11.90 -8.21
N THR A 162 -9.62 -12.76 -9.10
CA THR A 162 -8.25 -13.23 -9.10
C THR A 162 -7.57 -12.84 -10.40
N ALA A 163 -6.43 -12.15 -10.29
CA ALA A 163 -5.50 -11.95 -11.38
C ALA A 163 -4.36 -12.97 -11.27
N GLU A 164 -3.87 -13.44 -12.41
CA GLU A 164 -2.83 -14.45 -12.47
C GLU A 164 -1.70 -13.99 -13.39
N ALA A 165 -0.46 -14.17 -12.95
CA ALA A 165 0.74 -13.98 -13.74
C ALA A 165 1.52 -15.31 -13.78
N ILE A 166 1.94 -15.72 -14.99
CA ILE A 166 2.69 -16.96 -15.22
C ILE A 166 4.03 -16.57 -15.84
N PHE A 167 5.11 -17.15 -15.30
CA PHE A 167 6.44 -17.00 -15.89
C PHE A 167 6.51 -17.77 -17.22
N PRO A 168 6.95 -17.15 -18.33
CA PRO A 168 6.84 -17.72 -19.68
C PRO A 168 7.56 -19.04 -19.90
N ASP A 169 8.63 -19.30 -19.12
CA ASP A 169 9.52 -20.46 -19.32
C ASP A 169 9.33 -21.58 -18.29
N GLN A 170 8.25 -21.54 -17.50
CA GLN A 170 8.06 -22.56 -16.47
C GLN A 170 6.81 -23.41 -16.70
N THR A 171 7.04 -24.69 -16.89
CA THR A 171 6.02 -25.73 -16.76
C THR A 171 5.48 -25.73 -15.34
N THR A 172 4.28 -25.29 -15.23
CA THR A 172 3.32 -25.21 -14.12
C THR A 172 3.62 -26.01 -12.86
N THR A 173 4.31 -25.39 -11.90
CA THR A 173 4.12 -25.70 -10.50
C THR A 173 3.32 -24.56 -9.88
N SER A 174 2.08 -24.82 -9.46
CA SER A 174 1.25 -23.81 -8.80
C SER A 174 1.51 -23.84 -7.32
N VAL A 175 1.86 -22.66 -6.77
CA VAL A 175 1.79 -22.41 -5.33
C VAL A 175 0.48 -21.69 -5.08
N ALA A 176 -0.37 -22.27 -4.26
CA ALA A 176 -1.65 -21.70 -3.82
C ALA A 176 -1.45 -20.77 -2.63
#